data_dd9e3cfcfeffcd2c81646672f1deee91
#
_entry.id   dd9e3cfcfeffcd2c81646672f1deee91
#
_cell.length_a   1.000
_cell.length_b   1.000
_cell.length_c   1.000
_cell.angle_alpha   90.00
_cell.angle_beta   90.00
_cell.angle_gamma   90.00
#
_symmetry.space_group_name_H-M   'P 1'
#
loop_
_entity.id
_entity.type
_entity.pdbx_description
1 polymer ?
#
loop_
_entity_poly.entity_id
_entity_poly.type
_entity_poly.pdbx_seq_one_letter_code
_entity_poly.pdbx_strand_id
1 'polypeptide(L)'
;MDSVMIARRLGAGGLIAVAAVHVNWARGSAWPASDMQTLAQAVIGRNRMPGAVPCLSVSALLMLGALFVSGFPQHPPKLQRAGALGVVVTLALRGMIGASGRMPHDRASRTFAYWNRRLYSPLCIALAALCAAGLVLPGDETEFS
;
A
#
# COMPACT_ATOMS: atom_id res chain seq x y z
N MET A 1 -3.27 0.23 -25.54
CA MET A 1 -3.58 0.44 -24.11
C MET A 1 -2.39 1.14 -23.51
N ASP A 2 -2.57 2.38 -23.06
CA ASP A 2 -1.48 3.27 -22.70
C ASP A 2 -0.77 2.82 -21.42
N SER A 3 0.55 2.93 -21.43
CA SER A 3 1.40 2.55 -20.29
C SER A 3 0.96 3.22 -18.99
N VAL A 4 0.45 4.47 -19.07
CA VAL A 4 -0.14 5.23 -17.96
C VAL A 4 -1.35 4.52 -17.37
N MET A 5 -2.27 4.09 -18.23
CA MET A 5 -3.48 3.41 -17.78
C MET A 5 -3.16 2.06 -17.12
N ILE A 6 -2.20 1.33 -17.66
CA ILE A 6 -1.72 0.07 -17.07
C ILE A 6 -1.13 0.35 -15.68
N ALA A 7 -0.23 1.32 -15.56
CA ALA A 7 0.38 1.67 -14.28
C ALA A 7 -0.65 2.08 -13.22
N ARG A 8 -1.64 2.91 -13.60
CA ARG A 8 -2.75 3.31 -12.71
C ARG A 8 -3.59 2.12 -12.26
N ARG A 9 -3.95 1.23 -13.18
CA ARG A 9 -4.74 0.02 -12.87
C ARG A 9 -3.99 -0.94 -11.97
N LEU A 10 -2.70 -1.18 -12.24
CA LEU A 10 -1.85 -2.03 -11.41
C LEU A 10 -1.62 -1.43 -10.03
N GLY A 11 -1.34 -0.12 -9.94
CA GLY A 11 -1.20 0.58 -8.67
C GLY A 11 -2.48 0.54 -7.83
N ALA A 12 -3.62 0.92 -8.42
CA ALA A 12 -4.91 0.87 -7.75
C ALA A 12 -5.30 -0.56 -7.34
N GLY A 13 -5.12 -1.54 -8.25
CA GLY A 13 -5.39 -2.95 -7.97
C GLY A 13 -4.53 -3.50 -6.83
N GLY A 14 -3.25 -3.13 -6.78
CA GLY A 14 -2.37 -3.50 -5.68
C GLY A 14 -2.81 -2.93 -4.33
N LEU A 15 -3.23 -1.65 -4.30
CA LEU A 15 -3.79 -1.02 -3.09
C LEU A 15 -5.06 -1.72 -2.63
N ILE A 16 -5.97 -2.06 -3.56
CA ILE A 16 -7.20 -2.81 -3.26
C ILE A 16 -6.88 -4.20 -2.70
N ALA A 17 -5.92 -4.90 -3.28
CA ALA A 17 -5.52 -6.22 -2.79
C ALA A 17 -4.99 -6.14 -1.35
N VAL A 18 -4.14 -5.16 -1.03
CA VAL A 18 -3.65 -4.94 0.34
C VAL A 18 -4.79 -4.53 1.27
N ALA A 19 -5.74 -3.70 0.83
CA ALA A 19 -6.92 -3.35 1.60
C ALA A 19 -7.77 -4.58 1.94
N ALA A 20 -7.98 -5.48 0.99
CA ALA A 20 -8.72 -6.73 1.19
C ALA A 20 -8.06 -7.63 2.25
N VAL A 21 -6.73 -7.71 2.28
CA VAL A 21 -5.98 -8.43 3.32
C VAL A 21 -6.26 -7.83 4.70
N HIS A 22 -6.27 -6.50 4.83
CA HIS A 22 -6.58 -5.83 6.10
C HIS A 22 -8.01 -6.07 6.56
N VAL A 23 -8.99 -6.11 5.64
CA VAL A 23 -10.38 -6.50 5.96
C VAL A 23 -10.41 -7.95 6.46
N ASN A 24 -9.68 -8.84 5.81
CA ASN A 24 -9.62 -10.24 6.21
C ASN A 24 -9.06 -10.40 7.64
N TRP A 25 -8.01 -9.65 8.00
CA TRP A 25 -7.47 -9.61 9.35
C TRP A 25 -8.43 -8.98 10.37
N ALA A 26 -9.16 -7.94 9.98
CA ALA A 26 -10.19 -7.33 10.81
C ALA A 26 -11.33 -8.31 11.17
N ARG A 27 -11.58 -9.29 10.29
CA ARG A 27 -12.57 -10.37 10.50
C ARG A 27 -12.04 -11.53 11.34
N GLY A 28 -10.80 -11.44 11.83
CA GLY A 28 -10.18 -12.46 12.67
C GLY A 28 -9.44 -13.58 11.90
N SER A 29 -9.21 -13.42 10.59
CA SER A 29 -8.43 -14.38 9.83
C SER A 29 -6.93 -14.24 10.13
N ALA A 30 -6.25 -15.34 10.34
CA ALA A 30 -4.80 -15.39 10.51
C ALA A 30 -4.03 -15.53 9.18
N TRP A 31 -4.73 -15.69 8.06
CA TRP A 31 -4.09 -15.89 6.75
C TRP A 31 -3.10 -14.75 6.43
N PRO A 32 -1.89 -15.01 5.93
CA PRO A 32 -1.33 -16.30 5.48
C PRO A 32 -0.57 -17.09 6.56
N ALA A 33 -0.64 -16.70 7.84
CA ALA A 33 -0.01 -17.42 8.95
C ALA A 33 -0.89 -18.55 9.48
N SER A 34 -0.31 -19.40 10.32
CA SER A 34 -1.02 -20.51 10.97
C SER A 34 -2.00 -20.05 12.05
N ASP A 35 -1.66 -18.94 12.73
CA ASP A 35 -2.42 -18.38 13.85
C ASP A 35 -2.18 -16.87 13.98
N MET A 36 -3.03 -16.21 14.78
CA MET A 36 -3.02 -14.75 14.96
C MET A 36 -1.74 -14.24 15.65
N GLN A 37 -1.12 -15.01 16.49
CA GLN A 37 0.13 -14.61 17.17
C GLN A 37 1.30 -14.62 16.19
N THR A 38 1.42 -15.67 15.40
CA THR A 38 2.43 -15.77 14.33
C THR A 38 2.24 -14.65 13.31
N LEU A 39 0.99 -14.36 12.92
CA LEU A 39 0.68 -13.23 12.05
C LEU A 39 1.14 -11.90 12.65
N ALA A 40 0.80 -11.65 13.92
CA ALA A 40 1.17 -10.41 14.60
C ALA A 40 2.69 -10.22 14.70
N GLN A 41 3.42 -11.30 14.97
CA GLN A 41 4.89 -11.27 14.99
C GLN A 41 5.49 -10.99 13.61
N ALA A 42 4.89 -11.50 12.54
CA ALA A 42 5.36 -11.28 11.18
C ALA A 42 5.05 -9.88 10.63
N VAL A 43 3.87 -9.34 10.96
CA VAL A 43 3.35 -8.10 10.33
C VAL A 43 3.71 -6.84 11.13
N ILE A 44 3.66 -6.92 12.47
CA ILE A 44 3.85 -5.76 13.35
C ILE A 44 4.93 -5.97 14.43
N GLY A 45 5.52 -7.16 14.50
CA GLY A 45 6.55 -7.48 15.49
C GLY A 45 6.06 -7.59 16.93
N ARG A 46 4.75 -7.82 17.13
CA ARG A 46 4.11 -7.93 18.45
C ARG A 46 3.47 -9.31 18.62
N ASN A 47 3.15 -9.68 19.87
CA ASN A 47 2.50 -10.96 20.16
C ASN A 47 0.96 -10.94 20.00
N ARG A 48 0.39 -9.78 19.72
CA ARG A 48 -1.06 -9.63 19.55
C ARG A 48 -1.36 -8.70 18.38
N MET A 49 -2.26 -9.13 17.51
CA MET A 49 -2.75 -8.30 16.40
C MET A 49 -3.55 -7.10 16.93
N PRO A 50 -3.49 -5.95 16.24
CA PRO A 50 -4.43 -4.87 16.46
C PRO A 50 -5.86 -5.35 16.28
N GLY A 51 -6.80 -4.73 16.98
CA GLY A 51 -8.22 -5.02 16.80
C GLY A 51 -8.74 -4.67 15.39
N ALA A 52 -10.03 -4.92 15.16
CA ALA A 52 -10.66 -4.68 13.87
C ALA A 52 -10.57 -3.20 13.42
N VAL A 53 -10.69 -2.25 14.34
CA VAL A 53 -10.70 -0.81 14.02
C VAL A 53 -9.42 -0.35 13.32
N PRO A 54 -8.20 -0.59 13.83
CA PRO A 54 -6.97 -0.23 13.11
C PRO A 54 -6.86 -0.88 11.74
N CYS A 55 -7.21 -2.15 11.61
CA CYS A 55 -7.17 -2.86 10.32
C CYS A 55 -8.14 -2.25 9.30
N LEU A 56 -9.37 -1.95 9.71
CA LEU A 56 -10.36 -1.30 8.86
C LEU A 56 -9.98 0.13 8.49
N SER A 57 -9.36 0.88 9.41
CA SER A 57 -8.85 2.22 9.11
C SER A 57 -7.77 2.21 8.03
N VAL A 58 -6.82 1.27 8.12
CA VAL A 58 -5.80 1.10 7.08
C VAL A 58 -6.44 0.68 5.75
N SER A 59 -7.39 -0.25 5.79
CA SER A 59 -8.14 -0.66 4.59
C SER A 59 -8.85 0.51 3.93
N ALA A 60 -9.56 1.35 4.71
CA ALA A 60 -10.26 2.52 4.19
C ALA A 60 -9.30 3.54 3.55
N LEU A 61 -8.14 3.79 4.17
CA LEU A 61 -7.12 4.67 3.61
C LEU A 61 -6.53 4.12 2.31
N LEU A 62 -6.30 2.81 2.22
CA LEU A 62 -5.82 2.16 0.99
C LEU A 62 -6.87 2.22 -0.13
N MET A 63 -8.15 2.02 0.19
CA MET A 63 -9.24 2.17 -0.78
C MET A 63 -9.37 3.60 -1.27
N LEU A 64 -9.29 4.59 -0.38
CA LEU A 64 -9.27 6.00 -0.76
C LEU A 64 -8.06 6.32 -1.66
N GLY A 65 -6.88 5.79 -1.31
CA GLY A 65 -5.69 5.90 -2.13
C GLY A 65 -5.88 5.30 -3.53
N ALA A 66 -6.51 4.13 -3.62
CA ALA A 66 -6.82 3.48 -4.89
C ALA A 66 -7.74 4.34 -5.77
N LEU A 67 -8.73 5.01 -5.18
CA LEU A 67 -9.60 5.95 -5.91
C LEU A 67 -8.79 7.11 -6.50
N PHE A 68 -7.89 7.73 -5.74
CA PHE A 68 -7.05 8.81 -6.26
C PHE A 68 -6.10 8.35 -7.37
N VAL A 69 -5.53 7.14 -7.24
CA VAL A 69 -4.59 6.60 -8.22
C VAL A 69 -5.27 6.13 -9.50
N SER A 70 -6.50 5.60 -9.40
CA SER A 70 -7.23 5.03 -10.55
C SER A 70 -7.56 6.07 -11.64
N GLY A 71 -7.58 7.35 -11.31
CA GLY A 71 -7.95 8.39 -12.27
C GLY A 71 -9.45 8.50 -12.50
N PHE A 72 -10.29 8.04 -11.58
CA PHE A 72 -11.73 8.13 -11.71
C PHE A 72 -12.16 9.61 -11.82
N PRO A 73 -12.97 9.99 -12.83
CA PRO A 73 -13.20 11.38 -13.21
C PRO A 73 -14.11 12.17 -12.27
N GLN A 74 -14.33 11.70 -11.04
CA GLN A 74 -15.27 12.29 -10.08
C GLN A 74 -14.64 13.35 -9.16
N HIS A 75 -13.33 13.57 -9.26
CA HIS A 75 -12.63 14.53 -8.39
C HIS A 75 -11.99 15.65 -9.21
N PRO A 76 -11.92 16.87 -8.66
CA PRO A 76 -11.14 17.93 -9.28
C PRO A 76 -9.69 17.45 -9.55
N PRO A 77 -9.11 17.74 -10.72
CA PRO A 77 -7.80 17.19 -11.11
C PRO A 77 -6.68 17.54 -10.13
N LYS A 78 -6.75 18.71 -9.50
CA LYS A 78 -5.78 19.12 -8.46
C LYS A 78 -5.88 18.24 -7.21
N LEU A 79 -7.09 17.93 -6.75
CA LEU A 79 -7.32 17.09 -5.58
C LEU A 79 -6.89 15.65 -5.85
N GLN A 80 -7.22 15.12 -7.02
CA GLN A 80 -6.80 13.79 -7.44
C GLN A 80 -5.29 13.66 -7.48
N ARG A 81 -4.60 14.63 -8.09
CA ARG A 81 -3.14 14.65 -8.16
C ARG A 81 -2.50 14.74 -6.77
N ALA A 82 -3.02 15.59 -5.91
CA ALA A 82 -2.55 15.73 -4.53
C ALA A 82 -2.74 14.45 -3.72
N GLY A 83 -3.91 13.80 -3.84
CA GLY A 83 -4.20 12.53 -3.18
C GLY A 83 -3.28 11.40 -3.66
N ALA A 84 -3.09 11.28 -4.98
CA ALA A 84 -2.20 10.27 -5.54
C ALA A 84 -0.72 10.52 -5.15
N LEU A 85 -0.25 11.78 -5.11
CA LEU A 85 1.07 12.13 -4.58
C LEU A 85 1.21 11.76 -3.11
N GLY A 86 0.18 12.00 -2.29
CA GLY A 86 0.15 11.57 -0.88
C GLY A 86 0.34 10.07 -0.74
N VAL A 87 -0.31 9.27 -1.58
CA VAL A 87 -0.14 7.81 -1.63
C VAL A 87 1.30 7.44 -1.98
N VAL A 88 1.86 8.03 -3.03
CA VAL A 88 3.25 7.78 -3.46
C VAL A 88 4.24 8.07 -2.35
N VAL A 89 4.14 9.25 -1.73
CA VAL A 89 5.04 9.67 -0.65
C VAL A 89 4.93 8.73 0.55
N THR A 90 3.72 8.40 0.96
CA THR A 90 3.48 7.51 2.12
C THR A 90 4.08 6.12 1.88
N LEU A 91 3.82 5.52 0.72
CA LEU A 91 4.35 4.21 0.37
C LEU A 91 5.88 4.21 0.21
N ALA A 92 6.44 5.25 -0.42
CA ALA A 92 7.87 5.40 -0.59
C ALA A 92 8.58 5.53 0.76
N LEU A 93 8.11 6.42 1.64
CA LEU A 93 8.65 6.60 2.98
C LEU A 93 8.53 5.31 3.80
N ARG A 94 7.37 4.66 3.78
CA ARG A 94 7.17 3.38 4.47
C ARG A 94 8.14 2.30 3.97
N GLY A 95 8.31 2.21 2.67
CA GLY A 95 9.21 1.25 2.02
C GLY A 95 10.68 1.54 2.35
N MET A 96 11.13 2.77 2.24
CA MET A 96 12.52 3.18 2.51
C MET A 96 12.88 3.01 4.00
N ILE A 97 12.03 3.46 4.92
CA ILE A 97 12.25 3.29 6.37
C ILE A 97 12.32 1.81 6.71
N GLY A 98 11.41 1.00 6.15
CA GLY A 98 11.40 -0.43 6.38
C GLY A 98 12.65 -1.15 5.82
N ALA A 99 13.13 -0.74 4.66
CA ALA A 99 14.33 -1.30 4.04
C ALA A 99 15.62 -0.89 4.76
N SER A 100 15.68 0.33 5.31
CA SER A 100 16.87 0.85 6.01
C SER A 100 17.18 0.13 7.32
N GLY A 101 16.27 -0.67 7.85
CA GLY A 101 16.43 -1.33 9.15
C GLY A 101 16.43 -0.38 10.37
N ARG A 102 16.15 0.91 10.16
CA ARG A 102 16.11 1.94 11.22
C ARG A 102 14.82 1.95 12.04
N MET A 103 14.00 0.91 11.93
CA MET A 103 12.88 0.79 12.86
C MET A 103 13.39 0.54 14.28
N PRO A 104 12.76 1.16 15.31
CA PRO A 104 13.18 1.00 16.70
C PRO A 104 13.27 -0.49 17.05
N HIS A 105 14.50 -0.95 17.38
CA HIS A 105 14.81 -2.37 17.55
C HIS A 105 14.22 -2.97 18.82
N ASP A 106 13.77 -2.15 19.77
CA ASP A 106 13.35 -2.63 21.09
C ASP A 106 12.05 -3.45 21.08
N ARG A 107 11.35 -3.53 19.96
CA ARG A 107 10.04 -4.20 19.87
C ARG A 107 9.80 -5.01 18.60
N ALA A 108 10.68 -4.97 17.63
CA ALA A 108 10.50 -5.74 16.41
C ALA A 108 11.06 -7.16 16.60
N SER A 109 10.20 -8.16 16.51
CA SER A 109 10.68 -9.55 16.47
C SER A 109 11.60 -9.74 15.25
N ARG A 110 12.57 -10.67 15.34
CA ARG A 110 13.43 -11.04 14.20
C ARG A 110 12.59 -11.42 12.97
N THR A 111 11.46 -12.05 13.19
CA THR A 111 10.48 -12.44 12.16
C THR A 111 9.93 -11.22 11.43
N PHE A 112 9.52 -10.17 12.15
CA PHE A 112 9.07 -8.92 11.53
C PHE A 112 10.17 -8.27 10.71
N ALA A 113 11.38 -8.14 11.25
CA ALA A 113 12.50 -7.54 10.53
C ALA A 113 12.80 -8.27 9.22
N TYR A 114 12.76 -9.60 9.23
CA TYR A 114 12.94 -10.44 8.05
C TYR A 114 11.87 -10.18 6.98
N TRP A 115 10.58 -10.27 7.33
CA TRP A 115 9.48 -10.07 6.39
C TRP A 115 9.37 -8.64 5.92
N ASN A 116 9.63 -7.67 6.82
CA ASN A 116 9.62 -6.26 6.46
C ASN A 116 10.64 -5.93 5.38
N ARG A 117 11.86 -6.45 5.47
CA ARG A 117 12.90 -6.22 4.46
C ARG A 117 12.69 -7.00 3.18
N ARG A 118 12.15 -8.22 3.25
CA ARG A 118 11.99 -9.09 2.08
C ARG A 118 10.68 -8.92 1.31
N LEU A 119 9.61 -8.56 1.99
CA LEU A 119 8.29 -8.50 1.39
C LEU A 119 7.66 -7.11 1.52
N TYR A 120 7.50 -6.59 2.75
CA TYR A 120 6.66 -5.40 2.93
C TYR A 120 7.30 -4.13 2.38
N SER A 121 8.60 -3.94 2.59
CA SER A 121 9.31 -2.77 2.06
C SER A 121 9.42 -2.79 0.54
N PRO A 122 9.85 -3.89 -0.13
CA PRO A 122 9.83 -3.97 -1.59
C PRO A 122 8.43 -3.79 -2.18
N LEU A 123 7.39 -4.36 -1.55
CA LEU A 123 6.01 -4.18 -2.00
C LEU A 123 5.58 -2.70 -1.95
N CYS A 124 5.86 -2.01 -0.84
CA CYS A 124 5.56 -0.59 -0.71
C CYS A 124 6.30 0.24 -1.77
N ILE A 125 7.57 -0.05 -2.03
CA ILE A 125 8.38 0.64 -3.05
C ILE A 125 7.82 0.36 -4.45
N ALA A 126 7.49 -0.88 -4.77
CA ALA A 126 6.91 -1.25 -6.06
C ALA A 126 5.56 -0.56 -6.29
N LEU A 127 4.68 -0.54 -5.29
CA LEU A 127 3.40 0.17 -5.36
C LEU A 127 3.61 1.68 -5.51
N ALA A 128 4.56 2.27 -4.78
CA ALA A 128 4.91 3.68 -4.93
C ALA A 128 5.37 3.99 -6.37
N ALA A 129 6.22 3.15 -6.95
CA ALA A 129 6.71 3.31 -8.32
C ALA A 129 5.57 3.20 -9.34
N LEU A 130 4.67 2.24 -9.21
CA LEU A 130 3.50 2.10 -10.08
C LEU A 130 2.55 3.31 -10.00
N CYS A 131 2.28 3.77 -8.78
CA CYS A 131 1.45 4.95 -8.57
C CYS A 131 2.12 6.22 -9.13
N ALA A 132 3.44 6.37 -8.96
CA ALA A 132 4.20 7.49 -9.50
C ALA A 132 4.23 7.46 -11.04
N ALA A 133 4.44 6.30 -11.65
CA ALA A 133 4.39 6.14 -13.10
C ALA A 133 3.04 6.59 -13.69
N GLY A 134 1.93 6.26 -13.00
CA GLY A 134 0.60 6.74 -13.38
C GLY A 134 0.38 8.25 -13.27
N LEU A 135 1.26 8.97 -12.54
CA LEU A 135 1.19 10.44 -12.40
C LEU A 135 2.10 11.19 -13.36
N VAL A 136 3.25 10.60 -13.72
CA VAL A 136 4.35 11.31 -14.40
C VAL A 136 4.36 11.01 -15.91
N LEU A 137 3.96 9.81 -16.32
CA LEU A 137 3.91 9.48 -17.73
C LEU A 137 2.86 10.35 -18.44
N PRO A 138 3.20 11.04 -19.56
CA PRO A 138 2.21 11.76 -20.34
C PRO A 138 1.17 10.74 -20.86
N GLY A 139 -0.10 11.02 -20.63
CA GLY A 139 -1.16 10.35 -21.38
C GLY A 139 -0.99 10.78 -22.85
N ASP A 140 -1.12 9.83 -23.78
CA ASP A 140 -1.18 10.17 -25.20
C ASP A 140 -2.40 11.08 -25.46
N GLU A 141 -2.18 12.38 -25.34
CA GLU A 141 -3.10 13.40 -25.84
C GLU A 141 -2.91 13.59 -27.36
N THR A 142 -2.69 12.52 -28.07
CA THR A 142 -2.65 12.54 -29.52
C THR A 142 -3.83 11.77 -30.07
N GLU A 143 -5.00 12.37 -30.08
CA GLU A 143 -5.96 12.13 -31.16
C GLU A 143 -7.24 12.95 -30.97
N PHE A 144 -7.16 14.29 -31.15
CA PHE A 144 -8.27 15.09 -31.66
C PHE A 144 -7.69 16.40 -32.22
N SER A 145 -7.16 16.31 -33.43
CA SER A 145 -7.08 17.45 -34.36
C SER A 145 -7.83 17.10 -35.61
#